data_d9645b191d6932e59a0eaaecce64a523
#
_entry.id   d9645b191d6932e59a0eaaecce64a523
#
_cell.length_a   1.000
_cell.length_b   1.000
_cell.length_c   1.000
_cell.angle_alpha   90.00
_cell.angle_beta   90.00
_cell.angle_gamma   90.00
#
_symmetry.space_group_name_H-M   'P 1'
#
loop_
_entity.id
_entity.type
_entity.pdbx_description
1 polymer ?
#
loop_
_entity_poly.entity_id
_entity_poly.type
_entity_poly.pdbx_seq_one_letter_code
_entity_poly.pdbx_strand_id
1 'polypeptide(L)'
;MKRFEWRDRIHALDAEADCERIVSILGGHEFPWDIEQALGLALYRTYAVPSIGELLARTKEFTSRTQHRYDDTALILNDILEHGFGPGRGRDALRRMNQMHRSYDISNDDFRYVLSTFVVMPVRWLNDYGYGWRRLTEHEIAASTNYYRKLGRHMGIKDIPETYEEFYELFDSYEREHFAYTEGGRAVSDATLALMARFYPAWQRPLIRPFTRALLDDRLVRAFDYPEPSRAWRVLARTGLRLRARAVRGMRPRVRPRRARQSPNIRNYPNGYDPSRIGTFPKGCPVPHDLATVEVPGTGALVPAPGQELAPGTSSEARSASSETVAARPAEPSER
;
A
#
# COMPACT_ATOMS: atom_id res chain seq x y z
N MET A 1 -8.10 15.95 25.65
CA MET A 1 -6.84 15.93 24.89
C MET A 1 -6.67 17.30 24.24
N LYS A 2 -5.52 17.97 24.43
CA LYS A 2 -5.19 19.25 23.82
C LYS A 2 -4.82 19.06 22.34
N ARG A 3 -4.97 20.13 21.52
CA ARG A 3 -4.75 20.01 20.05
C ARG A 3 -3.35 19.53 19.65
N PHE A 4 -2.33 19.93 20.39
CA PHE A 4 -0.93 19.59 20.11
C PHE A 4 -0.38 18.46 21.01
N GLU A 5 -1.23 17.79 21.76
CA GLU A 5 -0.79 16.78 22.74
C GLU A 5 -0.07 15.58 22.09
N TRP A 6 -0.48 15.16 20.89
CA TRP A 6 0.24 14.11 20.16
C TRP A 6 1.63 14.56 19.74
N ARG A 7 1.76 15.80 19.24
CA ARG A 7 3.07 16.39 18.93
C ARG A 7 3.98 16.41 20.16
N ASP A 8 3.45 16.86 21.29
CA ASP A 8 4.22 16.96 22.53
C ASP A 8 4.66 15.56 23.03
N ARG A 9 3.80 14.54 22.85
CA ARG A 9 4.15 13.14 23.12
C ARG A 9 5.21 12.60 22.17
N ILE A 10 5.16 12.95 20.88
CA ILE A 10 6.16 12.58 19.88
C ILE A 10 7.53 13.18 20.26
N HIS A 11 7.56 14.44 20.66
CA HIS A 11 8.81 15.11 21.06
C HIS A 11 9.45 14.54 22.34
N ALA A 12 8.72 13.78 23.14
CA ALA A 12 9.24 13.06 24.30
C ALA A 12 9.85 11.68 23.94
N LEU A 13 9.76 11.25 22.68
CA LEU A 13 10.29 10.00 22.17
C LEU A 13 11.62 10.26 21.42
N ASP A 14 12.47 9.26 21.33
CA ASP A 14 13.71 9.34 20.56
C ASP A 14 13.43 9.12 19.05
N ALA A 15 13.96 9.99 18.20
CA ALA A 15 13.69 9.96 16.75
C ALA A 15 14.26 8.73 16.03
N GLU A 16 15.26 8.05 16.60
CA GLU A 16 15.83 6.83 16.00
C GLU A 16 15.29 5.56 16.68
N ALA A 17 15.38 5.49 18.01
CA ALA A 17 14.96 4.33 18.77
C ALA A 17 13.44 4.11 18.70
N ASP A 18 12.65 5.18 18.80
CA ASP A 18 11.18 5.16 18.82
C ASP A 18 10.54 5.50 17.47
N CYS A 19 11.29 5.49 16.35
CA CYS A 19 10.80 5.93 15.05
C CYS A 19 9.52 5.20 14.60
N GLU A 20 9.38 3.92 14.87
CA GLU A 20 8.18 3.13 14.55
C GLU A 20 6.95 3.67 15.30
N ARG A 21 7.09 3.98 16.57
CA ARG A 21 6.03 4.56 17.40
C ARG A 21 5.65 5.97 16.96
N ILE A 22 6.65 6.80 16.64
CA ILE A 22 6.43 8.17 16.15
C ILE A 22 5.64 8.13 14.84
N VAL A 23 6.09 7.33 13.86
CA VAL A 23 5.42 7.25 12.55
C VAL A 23 4.02 6.64 12.67
N SER A 24 3.81 5.68 13.57
CA SER A 24 2.48 5.15 13.86
C SER A 24 1.54 6.21 14.46
N ILE A 25 2.03 7.11 15.31
CA ILE A 25 1.25 8.25 15.83
C ILE A 25 0.94 9.25 14.71
N LEU A 26 1.91 9.59 13.88
CA LEU A 26 1.73 10.50 12.74
C LEU A 26 0.66 9.98 11.78
N GLY A 27 0.76 8.71 11.36
CA GLY A 27 -0.17 8.10 10.41
C GLY A 27 -1.52 7.71 11.00
N GLY A 28 -1.60 7.39 12.30
CA GLY A 28 -2.84 6.95 12.93
C GLY A 28 -3.66 8.08 13.56
N HIS A 29 -3.02 9.09 14.14
CA HIS A 29 -3.66 10.11 14.97
C HIS A 29 -3.55 11.53 14.43
N GLU A 30 -2.35 11.96 14.04
CA GLU A 30 -2.08 13.35 13.65
C GLU A 30 -2.52 13.67 12.22
N PHE A 31 -2.10 12.84 11.25
CA PHE A 31 -2.28 13.10 9.82
C PHE A 31 -2.81 11.88 9.05
N PRO A 32 -3.78 11.11 9.57
CA PRO A 32 -4.12 9.81 8.96
C PRO A 32 -4.59 9.93 7.51
N TRP A 33 -5.39 10.94 7.18
CA TRP A 33 -5.83 11.18 5.80
C TRP A 33 -4.71 11.77 4.94
N ASP A 34 -3.94 12.70 5.50
CA ASP A 34 -2.86 13.39 4.78
C ASP A 34 -1.74 12.42 4.41
N ILE A 35 -1.33 11.53 5.32
CA ILE A 35 -0.34 10.48 5.06
C ILE A 35 -0.87 9.51 4.01
N GLU A 36 -2.13 9.08 4.10
CA GLU A 36 -2.75 8.21 3.09
C GLU A 36 -2.70 8.86 1.69
N GLN A 37 -3.02 10.17 1.57
CA GLN A 37 -2.96 10.87 0.29
C GLN A 37 -1.51 11.05 -0.20
N ALA A 38 -0.60 11.42 0.69
CA ALA A 38 0.81 11.62 0.36
C ALA A 38 1.46 10.31 -0.13
N LEU A 39 1.20 9.19 0.56
CA LEU A 39 1.71 7.87 0.15
C LEU A 39 1.03 7.37 -1.13
N GLY A 40 -0.26 7.66 -1.32
CA GLY A 40 -0.95 7.39 -2.58
C GLY A 40 -0.31 8.14 -3.76
N LEU A 41 0.04 9.42 -3.57
CA LEU A 41 0.74 10.21 -4.58
C LEU A 41 2.20 9.76 -4.74
N ALA A 42 2.87 9.30 -3.69
CA ALA A 42 4.19 8.70 -3.75
C ALA A 42 4.21 7.48 -4.68
N LEU A 43 3.30 6.54 -4.48
CA LEU A 43 3.16 5.37 -5.36
C LEU A 43 2.76 5.75 -6.78
N TYR A 44 1.86 6.71 -6.95
CA TYR A 44 1.42 7.17 -8.26
C TYR A 44 2.58 7.73 -9.10
N ARG A 45 3.53 8.43 -8.47
CA ARG A 45 4.72 8.96 -9.15
C ARG A 45 5.58 7.87 -9.77
N THR A 46 5.68 6.72 -9.11
CA THR A 46 6.53 5.62 -9.57
C THR A 46 6.10 5.06 -10.94
N TYR A 47 4.85 5.22 -11.33
CA TYR A 47 4.35 4.76 -12.64
C TYR A 47 4.96 5.54 -13.82
N ALA A 48 5.51 6.73 -13.58
CA ALA A 48 6.18 7.55 -14.58
C ALA A 48 7.63 7.10 -14.88
N VAL A 49 8.16 6.15 -14.10
CA VAL A 49 9.44 5.49 -14.36
C VAL A 49 9.18 4.30 -15.28
N PRO A 50 9.77 4.23 -16.49
CA PRO A 50 9.51 3.19 -17.49
C PRO A 50 9.66 1.77 -16.95
N SER A 51 10.74 1.45 -16.23
CA SER A 51 10.98 0.13 -15.63
C SER A 51 9.84 -0.30 -14.72
N ILE A 52 9.34 0.62 -13.90
CA ILE A 52 8.28 0.37 -12.91
C ILE A 52 6.91 0.34 -13.62
N GLY A 53 6.59 1.37 -14.41
CA GLY A 53 5.30 1.52 -15.08
C GLY A 53 4.97 0.34 -16.00
N GLU A 54 5.95 -0.08 -16.83
CA GLU A 54 5.81 -1.24 -17.71
C GLU A 54 5.71 -2.56 -16.94
N LEU A 55 6.49 -2.72 -15.86
CA LEU A 55 6.38 -3.90 -14.99
C LEU A 55 4.97 -4.01 -14.42
N LEU A 56 4.45 -2.94 -13.84
CA LEU A 56 3.10 -2.91 -13.25
C LEU A 56 2.01 -3.18 -14.28
N ALA A 57 2.14 -2.65 -15.51
CA ALA A 57 1.22 -2.89 -16.60
C ALA A 57 1.23 -4.38 -17.02
N ARG A 58 2.42 -4.99 -17.15
CA ARG A 58 2.56 -6.42 -17.50
C ARG A 58 1.92 -7.36 -16.47
N THR A 59 1.88 -6.99 -15.19
CA THR A 59 1.20 -7.79 -14.17
C THR A 59 -0.32 -7.84 -14.34
N LYS A 60 -0.91 -6.89 -15.06
CA LYS A 60 -2.35 -6.68 -15.25
C LYS A 60 -3.13 -6.41 -13.95
N GLU A 61 -2.50 -6.44 -12.79
CA GLU A 61 -3.16 -6.22 -11.49
C GLU A 61 -3.74 -4.81 -11.38
N PHE A 62 -3.03 -3.81 -11.86
CA PHE A 62 -3.50 -2.42 -11.85
C PHE A 62 -4.57 -2.11 -12.90
N THR A 63 -4.63 -2.87 -14.00
CA THR A 63 -5.59 -2.62 -15.09
C THR A 63 -6.84 -3.48 -14.99
N SER A 64 -6.71 -4.73 -14.52
CA SER A 64 -7.84 -5.69 -14.46
C SER A 64 -8.38 -5.88 -13.04
N ARG A 65 -7.54 -5.76 -12.00
CA ARG A 65 -7.91 -5.99 -10.59
C ARG A 65 -7.52 -4.81 -9.70
N THR A 66 -7.68 -3.59 -10.20
CA THR A 66 -7.20 -2.33 -9.58
C THR A 66 -7.65 -2.15 -8.13
N GLN A 67 -8.92 -2.46 -7.80
CA GLN A 67 -9.43 -2.38 -6.43
C GLN A 67 -8.71 -3.36 -5.51
N HIS A 68 -8.52 -4.60 -5.95
CA HIS A 68 -7.85 -5.62 -5.16
C HIS A 68 -6.39 -5.22 -4.88
N ARG A 69 -5.68 -4.78 -5.92
CA ARG A 69 -4.29 -4.30 -5.79
C ARG A 69 -4.16 -3.10 -4.85
N TYR A 70 -5.12 -2.18 -4.91
CA TYR A 70 -5.20 -1.05 -3.97
C TYR A 70 -5.37 -1.53 -2.52
N ASP A 71 -6.33 -2.43 -2.30
CA ASP A 71 -6.63 -2.97 -0.97
C ASP A 71 -5.41 -3.69 -0.38
N ASP A 72 -4.78 -4.59 -1.14
CA ASP A 72 -3.59 -5.33 -0.73
C ASP A 72 -2.46 -4.39 -0.30
N THR A 73 -2.17 -3.39 -1.13
CA THR A 73 -1.11 -2.43 -0.86
C THR A 73 -1.41 -1.61 0.40
N ALA A 74 -2.62 -1.08 0.51
CA ALA A 74 -3.03 -0.27 1.65
C ALA A 74 -2.99 -1.07 2.96
N LEU A 75 -3.44 -2.33 2.92
CA LEU A 75 -3.47 -3.20 4.10
C LEU A 75 -2.07 -3.64 4.53
N ILE A 76 -1.20 -4.05 3.60
CA ILE A 76 0.18 -4.43 3.90
C ILE A 76 0.95 -3.26 4.52
N LEU A 77 0.90 -2.08 3.88
CA LEU A 77 1.60 -0.90 4.38
C LEU A 77 1.07 -0.45 5.73
N ASN A 78 -0.25 -0.54 5.95
CA ASN A 78 -0.85 -0.18 7.23
C ASN A 78 -0.51 -1.18 8.35
N ASP A 79 -0.46 -2.48 8.05
CA ASP A 79 -0.04 -3.49 9.05
C ASP A 79 1.41 -3.26 9.49
N ILE A 80 2.32 -2.94 8.55
CA ILE A 80 3.70 -2.60 8.90
C ILE A 80 3.74 -1.32 9.74
N LEU A 81 2.98 -0.29 9.37
CA LEU A 81 2.90 0.98 10.10
C LEU A 81 2.33 0.81 11.52
N GLU A 82 1.30 -0.02 11.68
CA GLU A 82 0.59 -0.19 12.95
C GLU A 82 1.34 -1.10 13.93
N HIS A 83 1.99 -2.15 13.40
CA HIS A 83 2.56 -3.22 14.22
C HIS A 83 4.09 -3.26 14.21
N GLY A 84 4.74 -2.39 13.41
CA GLY A 84 6.20 -2.29 13.32
C GLY A 84 6.87 -3.50 12.67
N PHE A 85 8.18 -3.59 12.86
CA PHE A 85 9.04 -4.62 12.24
C PHE A 85 9.29 -5.84 13.13
N GLY A 86 8.87 -5.77 14.40
CA GLY A 86 9.01 -6.86 15.37
C GLY A 86 8.17 -8.09 15.03
N PRO A 87 8.32 -9.20 15.81
CA PRO A 87 7.52 -10.41 15.62
C PRO A 87 6.02 -10.13 15.65
N GLY A 88 5.25 -10.77 14.76
CA GLY A 88 3.81 -10.65 14.66
C GLY A 88 3.36 -10.06 13.32
N ARG A 89 2.16 -9.50 13.31
CA ARG A 89 1.42 -9.09 12.12
C ARG A 89 2.19 -8.15 11.17
N GLY A 90 2.93 -7.18 11.69
CA GLY A 90 3.73 -6.26 10.87
C GLY A 90 4.87 -6.99 10.14
N ARG A 91 5.56 -7.93 10.84
CA ARG A 91 6.60 -8.75 10.24
C ARG A 91 6.04 -9.70 9.18
N ASP A 92 4.85 -10.25 9.38
CA ASP A 92 4.21 -11.13 8.41
C ASP A 92 3.84 -10.37 7.14
N ALA A 93 3.28 -9.15 7.28
CA ALA A 93 3.02 -8.25 6.17
C ALA A 93 4.31 -7.89 5.41
N LEU A 94 5.39 -7.56 6.12
CA LEU A 94 6.69 -7.26 5.53
C LEU A 94 7.30 -8.47 4.79
N ARG A 95 7.25 -9.65 5.38
CA ARG A 95 7.69 -10.89 4.72
C ARG A 95 6.91 -11.15 3.44
N ARG A 96 5.59 -10.95 3.50
CA ARG A 96 4.71 -11.12 2.35
C ARG A 96 5.04 -10.12 1.24
N MET A 97 5.24 -8.85 1.57
CA MET A 97 5.67 -7.83 0.63
C MET A 97 6.99 -8.20 -0.04
N ASN A 98 8.00 -8.62 0.73
CA ASN A 98 9.29 -9.05 0.22
C ASN A 98 9.19 -10.30 -0.67
N GLN A 99 8.30 -11.23 -0.35
CA GLN A 99 8.04 -12.42 -1.16
C GLN A 99 7.48 -12.04 -2.54
N MET A 100 6.53 -11.09 -2.58
CA MET A 100 5.97 -10.60 -3.84
C MET A 100 7.03 -9.89 -4.67
N HIS A 101 7.82 -8.99 -4.08
CA HIS A 101 8.86 -8.26 -4.79
C HIS A 101 9.93 -9.17 -5.40
N ARG A 102 10.34 -10.24 -4.69
CA ARG A 102 11.31 -11.24 -5.20
C ARG A 102 10.84 -12.02 -6.42
N SER A 103 9.55 -11.98 -6.74
CA SER A 103 9.02 -12.62 -7.94
C SER A 103 9.25 -11.81 -9.22
N TYR A 104 9.79 -10.60 -9.10
CA TYR A 104 10.05 -9.69 -10.20
C TYR A 104 11.51 -9.27 -10.21
N ASP A 105 12.02 -8.99 -11.40
CA ASP A 105 13.33 -8.37 -11.58
C ASP A 105 13.17 -6.85 -11.42
N ILE A 106 13.49 -6.36 -10.21
CA ILE A 106 13.41 -4.96 -9.83
C ILE A 106 14.82 -4.51 -9.44
N SER A 107 15.31 -3.45 -10.05
CA SER A 107 16.63 -2.92 -9.76
C SER A 107 16.70 -2.34 -8.34
N ASN A 108 17.90 -2.36 -7.76
CA ASN A 108 18.13 -1.70 -6.47
C ASN A 108 17.84 -0.19 -6.52
N ASP A 109 18.12 0.44 -7.66
CA ASP A 109 17.90 1.88 -7.84
C ASP A 109 16.42 2.22 -7.93
N ASP A 110 15.59 1.38 -8.58
CA ASP A 110 14.13 1.50 -8.51
C ASP A 110 13.62 1.38 -7.06
N PHE A 111 14.13 0.41 -6.29
CA PHE A 111 13.78 0.28 -4.88
C PHE A 111 14.19 1.50 -4.04
N ARG A 112 15.40 2.02 -4.25
CA ARG A 112 15.90 3.24 -3.57
C ARG A 112 15.02 4.44 -3.90
N TYR A 113 14.67 4.61 -5.17
CA TYR A 113 13.78 5.67 -5.60
C TYR A 113 12.38 5.52 -4.98
N VAL A 114 11.76 4.35 -5.06
CA VAL A 114 10.44 4.11 -4.43
C VAL A 114 10.50 4.43 -2.95
N LEU A 115 11.54 3.97 -2.24
CA LEU A 115 11.73 4.28 -0.83
C LEU A 115 11.83 5.80 -0.59
N SER A 116 12.56 6.52 -1.45
CA SER A 116 12.69 7.98 -1.35
C SER A 116 11.33 8.70 -1.50
N THR A 117 10.44 8.18 -2.34
CA THR A 117 9.10 8.77 -2.49
C THR A 117 8.30 8.69 -1.18
N PHE A 118 8.45 7.62 -0.41
CA PHE A 118 7.77 7.45 0.89
C PHE A 118 8.32 8.39 1.97
N VAL A 119 9.60 8.76 1.90
CA VAL A 119 10.22 9.73 2.80
C VAL A 119 9.83 11.15 2.42
N VAL A 120 9.96 11.49 1.13
CA VAL A 120 9.87 12.87 0.64
C VAL A 120 8.41 13.34 0.51
N MET A 121 7.52 12.51 -0.03
CA MET A 121 6.17 12.95 -0.36
C MET A 121 5.31 13.36 0.86
N PRO A 122 5.36 12.69 2.04
CA PRO A 122 4.68 13.19 3.23
C PRO A 122 5.16 14.57 3.66
N VAL A 123 6.46 14.84 3.62
CA VAL A 123 7.02 16.15 3.95
C VAL A 123 6.56 17.20 2.94
N ARG A 124 6.67 16.93 1.65
CA ARG A 124 6.18 17.84 0.60
C ARG A 124 4.69 18.13 0.75
N TRP A 125 3.87 17.12 1.01
CA TRP A 125 2.43 17.27 1.20
C TRP A 125 2.10 18.19 2.37
N LEU A 126 2.70 17.91 3.53
CA LEU A 126 2.38 18.61 4.77
C LEU A 126 3.05 19.99 4.85
N ASN A 127 4.33 20.08 4.47
CA ASN A 127 5.16 21.27 4.68
C ASN A 127 5.20 22.19 3.45
N ASP A 128 5.58 21.67 2.27
CA ASP A 128 5.86 22.50 1.10
C ASP A 128 4.57 22.95 0.42
N TYR A 129 3.62 22.03 0.23
CA TYR A 129 2.32 22.36 -0.36
C TYR A 129 1.37 23.02 0.64
N GLY A 130 1.62 22.82 1.95
CA GLY A 130 0.81 23.35 3.04
C GLY A 130 -0.58 22.72 3.11
N TYR A 131 -0.71 21.42 2.80
CA TYR A 131 -1.98 20.70 2.87
C TYR A 131 -2.20 20.05 4.24
N GLY A 132 -1.15 19.96 5.07
CA GLY A 132 -1.26 19.56 6.47
C GLY A 132 -1.88 20.65 7.35
N TRP A 133 -2.60 20.24 8.39
CA TRP A 133 -3.14 21.18 9.40
C TRP A 133 -2.05 21.86 10.23
N ARG A 134 -0.85 21.28 10.29
CA ARG A 134 0.42 21.83 10.73
C ARG A 134 1.56 21.22 9.90
N ARG A 135 2.72 21.82 9.98
CA ARG A 135 3.95 21.26 9.41
C ARG A 135 4.47 20.12 10.30
N LEU A 136 5.21 19.19 9.69
CA LEU A 136 6.09 18.29 10.43
C LEU A 136 7.25 19.08 11.00
N THR A 137 7.68 18.72 12.18
CA THR A 137 8.90 19.24 12.81
C THR A 137 10.12 18.47 12.30
N GLU A 138 11.33 19.03 12.46
CA GLU A 138 12.58 18.35 12.10
C GLU A 138 12.71 17.00 12.80
N HIS A 139 12.31 16.93 14.08
CA HIS A 139 12.27 15.69 14.84
C HIS A 139 11.37 14.63 14.22
N GLU A 140 10.19 15.01 13.75
CA GLU A 140 9.24 14.11 13.08
C GLU A 140 9.73 13.68 11.69
N ILE A 141 10.43 14.56 10.97
CA ILE A 141 11.08 14.26 9.70
C ILE A 141 12.21 13.26 9.92
N ALA A 142 13.09 13.51 10.91
CA ALA A 142 14.17 12.59 11.26
C ALA A 142 13.64 11.20 11.65
N ALA A 143 12.59 11.14 12.49
CA ALA A 143 11.96 9.87 12.86
C ALA A 143 11.36 9.14 11.65
N SER A 144 10.69 9.85 10.74
CA SER A 144 10.15 9.27 9.51
C SER A 144 11.26 8.74 8.60
N THR A 145 12.35 9.48 8.45
CA THR A 145 13.55 9.06 7.70
C THR A 145 14.13 7.78 8.29
N ASN A 146 14.34 7.72 9.60
CA ASN A 146 14.85 6.53 10.29
C ASN A 146 13.91 5.32 10.14
N TYR A 147 12.60 5.52 10.20
CA TYR A 147 11.61 4.47 9.97
C TYR A 147 11.74 3.87 8.56
N TYR A 148 11.80 4.70 7.52
CA TYR A 148 11.92 4.20 6.14
C TYR A 148 13.30 3.63 5.85
N ARG A 149 14.37 4.10 6.50
CA ARG A 149 15.68 3.45 6.47
C ARG A 149 15.62 2.03 7.05
N LYS A 150 14.96 1.85 8.20
CA LYS A 150 14.73 0.52 8.79
C LYS A 150 13.91 -0.36 7.83
N LEU A 151 12.84 0.15 7.26
CA LEU A 151 12.03 -0.57 6.27
C LEU A 151 12.88 -1.03 5.08
N GLY A 152 13.68 -0.13 4.50
CA GLY A 152 14.56 -0.43 3.38
C GLY A 152 15.58 -1.52 3.71
N ARG A 153 16.19 -1.49 4.90
CA ARG A 153 17.09 -2.57 5.37
C ARG A 153 16.36 -3.93 5.45
N HIS A 154 15.15 -3.95 5.97
CA HIS A 154 14.32 -5.16 6.02
C HIS A 154 13.88 -5.66 4.63
N MET A 155 13.85 -4.78 3.63
CA MET A 155 13.62 -5.13 2.23
C MET A 155 14.89 -5.58 1.50
N GLY A 156 16.07 -5.42 2.11
CA GLY A 156 17.36 -5.77 1.51
C GLY A 156 17.86 -4.72 0.51
N ILE A 157 17.35 -3.50 0.57
CA ILE A 157 17.79 -2.37 -0.27
C ILE A 157 19.19 -1.97 0.16
N LYS A 158 20.08 -1.76 -0.83
CA LYS A 158 21.46 -1.32 -0.62
C LYS A 158 21.59 0.18 -0.81
N ASP A 159 22.65 0.76 -0.25
CA ASP A 159 23.03 2.18 -0.42
C ASP A 159 21.86 3.13 -0.11
N ILE A 160 21.19 2.89 1.01
CA ILE A 160 20.05 3.67 1.48
C ILE A 160 20.58 5.02 1.99
N PRO A 161 20.04 6.17 1.53
CA PRO A 161 20.37 7.48 2.06
C PRO A 161 20.23 7.57 3.58
N GLU A 162 21.05 8.39 4.23
CA GLU A 162 21.07 8.53 5.68
C GLU A 162 20.21 9.68 6.19
N THR A 163 20.13 10.76 5.43
CA THR A 163 19.43 11.98 5.81
C THR A 163 18.21 12.23 4.90
N TYR A 164 17.32 13.10 5.36
CA TYR A 164 16.18 13.54 4.54
C TYR A 164 16.65 14.26 3.26
N GLU A 165 17.70 15.06 3.37
CA GLU A 165 18.28 15.82 2.27
C GLU A 165 18.84 14.90 1.17
N GLU A 166 19.53 13.84 1.54
CA GLU A 166 20.03 12.82 0.61
C GLU A 166 18.87 12.05 -0.06
N PHE A 167 17.81 11.74 0.69
CA PHE A 167 16.60 11.16 0.11
C PHE A 167 15.93 12.11 -0.87
N TYR A 168 15.90 13.40 -0.56
CA TYR A 168 15.32 14.41 -1.44
C TYR A 168 16.13 14.57 -2.73
N GLU A 169 17.47 14.58 -2.63
CA GLU A 169 18.35 14.64 -3.79
C GLU A 169 18.21 13.41 -4.69
N LEU A 170 18.22 12.21 -4.10
CA LEU A 170 17.95 10.97 -4.83
C LEU A 170 16.58 11.02 -5.52
N PHE A 171 15.53 11.44 -4.82
CA PHE A 171 14.19 11.57 -5.35
C PHE A 171 14.15 12.53 -6.56
N ASP A 172 14.73 13.72 -6.44
CA ASP A 172 14.67 14.75 -7.46
C ASP A 172 15.55 14.41 -8.69
N SER A 173 16.77 13.90 -8.49
CA SER A 173 17.64 13.48 -9.57
C SER A 173 17.07 12.29 -10.33
N TYR A 174 16.57 11.27 -9.62
CA TYR A 174 15.99 10.09 -10.25
C TYR A 174 14.78 10.44 -11.12
N GLU A 175 13.90 11.32 -10.67
CA GLU A 175 12.77 11.76 -11.46
C GLU A 175 13.17 12.60 -12.68
N ARG A 176 14.22 13.42 -12.57
CA ARG A 176 14.74 14.17 -13.72
C ARG A 176 15.30 13.27 -14.80
N GLU A 177 15.94 12.19 -14.41
CA GLU A 177 16.67 11.29 -15.30
C GLU A 177 15.79 10.23 -15.91
N HIS A 178 14.79 9.73 -15.14
CA HIS A 178 14.05 8.51 -15.51
C HIS A 178 12.58 8.74 -15.86
N PHE A 179 11.99 9.89 -15.54
CA PHE A 179 10.60 10.12 -15.92
C PHE A 179 10.44 10.23 -17.43
N ALA A 180 9.71 9.29 -18.00
CA ALA A 180 9.41 9.26 -19.43
C ALA A 180 8.03 8.65 -19.68
N TYR A 181 7.44 9.01 -20.83
CA TYR A 181 6.19 8.42 -21.25
C TYR A 181 6.38 6.94 -21.61
N THR A 182 5.46 6.11 -21.11
CA THR A 182 5.25 4.74 -21.58
C THR A 182 3.76 4.44 -21.62
N GLU A 183 3.35 3.57 -22.52
CA GLU A 183 1.95 3.13 -22.60
C GLU A 183 1.51 2.41 -21.33
N GLY A 184 2.39 1.57 -20.77
CA GLY A 184 2.14 0.86 -19.52
C GLY A 184 1.96 1.79 -18.34
N GLY A 185 2.87 2.74 -18.14
CA GLY A 185 2.79 3.75 -17.09
C GLY A 185 1.52 4.59 -17.21
N ARG A 186 1.17 5.00 -18.42
CA ARG A 186 -0.07 5.74 -18.69
C ARG A 186 -1.32 4.91 -18.36
N ALA A 187 -1.37 3.64 -18.76
CA ALA A 187 -2.50 2.76 -18.50
C ALA A 187 -2.72 2.52 -17.00
N VAL A 188 -1.64 2.28 -16.24
CA VAL A 188 -1.68 2.12 -14.78
C VAL A 188 -2.16 3.42 -14.11
N SER A 189 -1.66 4.57 -14.58
CA SER A 189 -2.07 5.89 -14.09
C SER A 189 -3.57 6.13 -14.32
N ASP A 190 -4.08 5.90 -15.53
CA ASP A 190 -5.50 6.08 -15.86
C ASP A 190 -6.42 5.13 -15.07
N ALA A 191 -6.01 3.86 -14.88
CA ALA A 191 -6.74 2.89 -14.07
C ALA A 191 -6.81 3.32 -12.60
N THR A 192 -5.70 3.84 -12.06
CA THR A 192 -5.64 4.37 -10.69
C THR A 192 -6.55 5.58 -10.51
N LEU A 193 -6.53 6.54 -11.43
CA LEU A 193 -7.44 7.70 -11.41
C LEU A 193 -8.91 7.29 -11.53
N ALA A 194 -9.20 6.27 -12.33
CA ALA A 194 -10.55 5.73 -12.46
C ALA A 194 -11.02 5.08 -11.15
N LEU A 195 -10.14 4.33 -10.47
CA LEU A 195 -10.42 3.76 -9.16
C LEU A 195 -10.68 4.85 -8.12
N MET A 196 -9.80 5.86 -8.02
CA MET A 196 -9.95 6.97 -7.07
C MET A 196 -11.30 7.67 -7.25
N ALA A 197 -11.75 7.88 -8.49
CA ALA A 197 -13.06 8.46 -8.75
C ALA A 197 -14.22 7.61 -8.20
N ARG A 198 -14.07 6.27 -8.14
CA ARG A 198 -15.11 5.36 -7.59
C ARG A 198 -15.27 5.45 -6.07
N PHE A 199 -14.32 6.06 -5.36
CA PHE A 199 -14.44 6.29 -3.90
C PHE A 199 -15.39 7.45 -3.56
N TYR A 200 -15.83 8.19 -4.57
CA TYR A 200 -16.74 9.33 -4.43
C TYR A 200 -18.13 9.05 -5.01
N PRO A 201 -19.17 9.75 -4.52
CA PRO A 201 -20.51 9.67 -5.09
C PRO A 201 -20.51 9.94 -6.61
N ALA A 202 -21.45 9.35 -7.33
CA ALA A 202 -21.51 9.41 -8.80
C ALA A 202 -21.44 10.85 -9.37
N TRP A 203 -22.12 11.79 -8.73
CA TRP A 203 -22.15 13.21 -9.15
C TRP A 203 -20.81 13.93 -8.99
N GLN A 204 -19.91 13.46 -8.11
CA GLN A 204 -18.57 14.04 -7.92
C GLN A 204 -17.52 13.43 -8.86
N ARG A 205 -17.73 12.23 -9.37
CA ARG A 205 -16.74 11.48 -10.17
C ARG A 205 -16.15 12.27 -11.34
N PRO A 206 -16.92 13.05 -12.11
CA PRO A 206 -16.37 13.85 -13.20
C PRO A 206 -15.36 14.91 -12.73
N LEU A 207 -15.47 15.36 -11.47
CA LEU A 207 -14.60 16.38 -10.90
C LEU A 207 -13.30 15.80 -10.34
N ILE A 208 -13.28 14.53 -9.97
CA ILE A 208 -12.13 13.90 -9.30
C ILE A 208 -10.90 13.81 -10.21
N ARG A 209 -11.07 13.40 -11.47
CA ARG A 209 -9.95 13.31 -12.42
C ARG A 209 -9.28 14.67 -12.67
N PRO A 210 -10.00 15.75 -13.06
CA PRO A 210 -9.37 17.07 -13.23
C PRO A 210 -8.79 17.61 -11.93
N PHE A 211 -9.45 17.36 -10.78
CA PHE A 211 -8.93 17.74 -9.45
C PHE A 211 -7.58 17.06 -9.16
N THR A 212 -7.51 15.73 -9.32
CA THR A 212 -6.29 14.97 -9.05
C THR A 212 -5.16 15.37 -10.01
N ARG A 213 -5.46 15.53 -11.31
CA ARG A 213 -4.47 16.00 -12.28
C ARG A 213 -3.94 17.40 -11.95
N ALA A 214 -4.76 18.27 -11.40
CA ALA A 214 -4.35 19.61 -10.97
C ALA A 214 -3.38 19.63 -9.78
N LEU A 215 -3.29 18.52 -9.05
CA LEU A 215 -2.32 18.33 -7.95
C LEU A 215 -0.98 17.79 -8.44
N LEU A 216 -0.93 17.19 -9.64
CA LEU A 216 0.32 16.70 -10.21
C LEU A 216 1.23 17.89 -10.56
N ASP A 217 2.53 17.68 -10.38
CA ASP A 217 3.52 18.62 -10.90
C ASP A 217 3.74 18.45 -12.41
N ASP A 218 4.44 19.40 -13.00
CA ASP A 218 4.60 19.44 -14.46
C ASP A 218 5.43 18.29 -15.01
N ARG A 219 6.35 17.70 -14.21
CA ARG A 219 7.11 16.50 -14.60
C ARG A 219 6.17 15.31 -14.81
N LEU A 220 5.26 15.07 -13.86
CA LEU A 220 4.28 13.99 -13.95
C LEU A 220 3.28 14.21 -15.08
N VAL A 221 2.79 15.44 -15.25
CA VAL A 221 1.86 15.77 -16.34
C VAL A 221 2.49 15.42 -17.68
N ARG A 222 3.76 15.79 -17.89
CA ARG A 222 4.50 15.47 -19.13
C ARG A 222 4.81 13.99 -19.27
N ALA A 223 5.28 13.34 -18.19
CA ALA A 223 5.63 11.93 -18.23
C ALA A 223 4.43 11.02 -18.57
N PHE A 224 3.23 11.40 -18.15
CA PHE A 224 2.01 10.68 -18.52
C PHE A 224 1.33 11.20 -19.79
N ASP A 225 1.90 12.20 -20.45
CA ASP A 225 1.28 12.87 -21.61
C ASP A 225 -0.17 13.30 -21.33
N TYR A 226 -0.40 13.89 -20.16
CA TYR A 226 -1.70 14.46 -19.81
C TYR A 226 -1.83 15.89 -20.34
N PRO A 227 -3.04 16.28 -20.76
CA PRO A 227 -3.32 17.69 -21.01
C PRO A 227 -3.01 18.52 -19.76
N GLU A 228 -2.37 19.65 -19.95
CA GLU A 228 -2.05 20.55 -18.85
C GLU A 228 -3.32 21.01 -18.12
N PRO A 229 -3.39 20.84 -16.79
CA PRO A 229 -4.50 21.32 -16.00
C PRO A 229 -4.60 22.84 -16.08
N SER A 230 -5.81 23.37 -16.28
CA SER A 230 -6.02 24.81 -16.31
C SER A 230 -5.59 25.47 -14.98
N ARG A 231 -5.18 26.73 -15.05
CA ARG A 231 -4.82 27.52 -13.85
C ARG A 231 -5.95 27.54 -12.82
N ALA A 232 -7.21 27.62 -13.28
CA ALA A 232 -8.37 27.60 -12.42
C ALA A 232 -8.46 26.29 -11.60
N TRP A 233 -8.27 25.13 -12.24
CA TRP A 233 -8.25 23.85 -11.56
C TRP A 233 -7.07 23.73 -10.57
N ARG A 234 -5.88 24.21 -10.93
CA ARG A 234 -4.71 24.21 -10.02
C ARG A 234 -4.98 25.08 -8.78
N VAL A 235 -5.54 26.27 -8.96
CA VAL A 235 -5.89 27.16 -7.85
C VAL A 235 -6.99 26.55 -6.99
N LEU A 236 -8.06 26.04 -7.58
CA LEU A 236 -9.19 25.42 -6.87
C LEU A 236 -8.73 24.22 -6.02
N ALA A 237 -7.98 23.28 -6.62
CA ALA A 237 -7.53 22.08 -5.93
C ALA A 237 -6.60 22.42 -4.76
N ARG A 238 -5.59 23.25 -5.00
CA ARG A 238 -4.60 23.64 -3.97
C ARG A 238 -5.24 24.46 -2.85
N THR A 239 -6.11 25.40 -3.20
CA THR A 239 -6.82 26.23 -2.21
C THR A 239 -7.80 25.39 -1.40
N GLY A 240 -8.54 24.48 -2.04
CA GLY A 240 -9.46 23.55 -1.35
C GLY A 240 -8.74 22.71 -0.29
N LEU A 241 -7.57 22.15 -0.62
CA LEU A 241 -6.77 21.38 0.34
C LEU A 241 -6.24 22.26 1.49
N ARG A 242 -5.79 23.48 1.21
CA ARG A 242 -5.34 24.41 2.26
C ARG A 242 -6.49 24.86 3.17
N LEU A 243 -7.68 25.10 2.62
CA LEU A 243 -8.87 25.39 3.42
C LEU A 243 -9.27 24.21 4.29
N ARG A 244 -9.24 22.99 3.75
CA ARG A 244 -9.43 21.76 4.53
C ARG A 244 -8.42 21.70 5.68
N ALA A 245 -7.14 21.95 5.41
CA ALA A 245 -6.09 21.95 6.44
C ALA A 245 -6.38 22.93 7.58
N ARG A 246 -6.84 24.14 7.26
CA ARG A 246 -7.27 25.14 8.25
C ARG A 246 -8.47 24.66 9.07
N ALA A 247 -9.46 24.07 8.42
CA ALA A 247 -10.63 23.49 9.12
C ALA A 247 -10.21 22.38 10.07
N VAL A 248 -9.35 21.44 9.63
CA VAL A 248 -8.84 20.35 10.48
C VAL A 248 -8.05 20.88 11.67
N ARG A 249 -7.33 21.99 11.54
CA ARG A 249 -6.61 22.64 12.65
C ARG A 249 -7.53 23.03 13.81
N GLY A 250 -8.76 23.44 13.51
CA GLY A 250 -9.79 23.77 14.51
C GLY A 250 -10.51 22.57 15.12
N MET A 251 -10.32 21.35 14.57
CA MET A 251 -10.99 20.15 15.06
C MET A 251 -10.30 19.58 16.30
N ARG A 252 -11.05 18.78 17.07
CA ARG A 252 -10.48 18.03 18.21
C ARG A 252 -9.50 16.97 17.71
N PRO A 253 -8.40 16.73 18.45
CA PRO A 253 -7.46 15.67 18.09
C PRO A 253 -8.12 14.29 18.16
N ARG A 254 -7.67 13.40 17.29
CA ARG A 254 -8.17 12.03 17.22
C ARG A 254 -7.58 11.20 18.35
N VAL A 255 -8.43 10.67 19.22
CA VAL A 255 -8.01 9.81 20.33
C VAL A 255 -7.77 8.37 19.88
N ARG A 256 -8.66 7.83 19.02
CA ARG A 256 -8.51 6.48 18.46
C ARG A 256 -7.79 6.55 17.12
N PRO A 257 -6.81 5.66 16.86
CA PRO A 257 -6.10 5.67 15.57
C PRO A 257 -7.07 5.31 14.43
N ARG A 258 -6.86 5.93 13.27
CA ARG A 258 -7.48 5.49 12.02
C ARG A 258 -6.65 4.36 11.44
N ARG A 259 -7.31 3.27 11.08
CA ARG A 259 -6.68 2.08 10.50
C ARG A 259 -7.21 1.85 9.08
N ALA A 260 -6.34 1.41 8.16
CA ALA A 260 -6.76 1.17 6.78
C ALA A 260 -7.92 0.18 6.68
N ARG A 261 -7.90 -0.89 7.48
CA ARG A 261 -8.99 -1.90 7.53
C ARG A 261 -10.37 -1.35 7.89
N GLN A 262 -10.44 -0.13 8.46
CA GLN A 262 -11.69 0.56 8.79
C GLN A 262 -12.11 1.55 7.69
N SER A 263 -11.32 1.65 6.61
CA SER A 263 -11.62 2.54 5.49
C SER A 263 -12.73 1.93 4.62
N PRO A 264 -13.77 2.71 4.26
CA PRO A 264 -14.80 2.26 3.33
C PRO A 264 -14.25 2.04 1.91
N ASN A 265 -13.02 2.47 1.65
CA ASN A 265 -12.34 2.28 0.37
C ASN A 265 -11.77 0.86 0.24
N ILE A 266 -11.55 0.13 1.35
CA ILE A 266 -11.17 -1.29 1.36
C ILE A 266 -12.44 -2.11 1.16
N ARG A 267 -12.50 -2.90 0.08
CA ARG A 267 -13.74 -3.57 -0.35
C ARG A 267 -13.63 -5.09 -0.49
N ASN A 268 -12.41 -5.60 -0.74
CA ASN A 268 -12.23 -7.04 -1.00
C ASN A 268 -12.06 -7.87 0.27
N TYR A 269 -11.97 -7.24 1.45
CA TYR A 269 -11.72 -7.93 2.71
C TYR A 269 -12.76 -7.57 3.79
N PRO A 270 -14.07 -7.75 3.54
CA PRO A 270 -15.13 -7.33 4.47
C PRO A 270 -15.08 -8.08 5.81
N ASN A 271 -14.60 -9.33 5.79
CA ASN A 271 -14.52 -10.21 6.98
C ASN A 271 -13.12 -10.25 7.61
N GLY A 272 -12.21 -9.37 7.17
CA GLY A 272 -10.81 -9.39 7.62
C GLY A 272 -9.90 -10.12 6.65
N TYR A 273 -8.61 -10.18 6.99
CA TYR A 273 -7.56 -10.78 6.14
C TYR A 273 -6.39 -11.26 6.99
N ASP A 274 -5.62 -12.18 6.42
CA ASP A 274 -4.32 -12.61 6.91
C ASP A 274 -3.22 -11.93 6.10
N PRO A 275 -2.33 -11.10 6.71
CA PRO A 275 -1.26 -10.42 5.99
C PRO A 275 -0.35 -11.34 5.19
N SER A 276 -0.18 -12.58 5.63
CA SER A 276 0.67 -13.58 4.96
C SER A 276 0.07 -14.11 3.65
N ARG A 277 -1.24 -13.90 3.43
CA ARG A 277 -2.01 -14.49 2.32
C ARG A 277 -2.54 -13.49 1.30
N ILE A 278 -2.48 -12.18 1.58
CA ILE A 278 -2.94 -11.16 0.63
C ILE A 278 -1.91 -10.87 -0.46
N GLY A 279 -2.36 -10.26 -1.55
CA GLY A 279 -1.52 -9.92 -2.71
C GLY A 279 -1.46 -11.01 -3.77
N THR A 280 -0.63 -10.80 -4.79
CA THR A 280 -0.52 -11.68 -5.96
C THR A 280 0.59 -12.70 -5.87
N PHE A 281 0.44 -13.82 -6.58
CA PHE A 281 1.42 -14.90 -6.69
C PHE A 281 1.70 -15.23 -8.17
N PRO A 282 2.65 -14.55 -8.83
CA PRO A 282 2.85 -14.66 -10.29
C PRO A 282 3.24 -16.05 -10.79
N LYS A 283 3.84 -16.88 -9.94
CA LYS A 283 4.32 -18.23 -10.30
C LYS A 283 3.46 -19.36 -9.72
N GLY A 284 2.21 -19.06 -9.40
CA GLY A 284 1.35 -20.00 -8.67
C GLY A 284 1.54 -19.90 -7.16
N CYS A 285 0.42 -19.85 -6.44
CA CYS A 285 0.43 -19.86 -5.00
C CYS A 285 0.80 -21.27 -4.51
N PRO A 286 1.76 -21.42 -3.59
CA PRO A 286 1.93 -22.70 -2.89
C PRO A 286 0.73 -23.03 -2.00
N VAL A 287 -0.17 -22.04 -1.79
CA VAL A 287 -1.47 -22.21 -1.13
C VAL A 287 -2.55 -21.86 -2.17
N PRO A 288 -3.49 -22.76 -2.49
CA PRO A 288 -4.56 -22.47 -3.46
C PRO A 288 -5.31 -21.19 -3.11
N HIS A 289 -5.49 -20.29 -4.09
CA HIS A 289 -6.27 -19.06 -3.91
C HIS A 289 -7.77 -19.31 -3.67
N ASP A 290 -8.23 -20.52 -3.92
CA ASP A 290 -9.63 -20.97 -3.79
C ASP A 290 -10.09 -21.07 -2.33
N LEU A 291 -9.16 -20.95 -1.41
CA LEU A 291 -9.42 -20.95 0.02
C LEU A 291 -9.48 -19.54 0.61
N ALA A 292 -10.28 -18.67 0.02
CA ALA A 292 -10.96 -17.63 0.79
C ALA A 292 -12.10 -18.31 1.62
N THR A 293 -11.78 -19.41 2.27
CA THR A 293 -12.66 -20.05 3.24
C THR A 293 -12.40 -19.40 4.58
N VAL A 294 -13.43 -18.87 5.17
CA VAL A 294 -13.43 -18.36 6.54
C VAL A 294 -13.81 -19.52 7.43
N GLU A 295 -12.95 -19.85 8.39
CA GLU A 295 -13.32 -20.78 9.46
C GLU A 295 -14.39 -20.13 10.33
N VAL A 296 -15.57 -20.71 10.37
CA VAL A 296 -16.66 -20.20 11.21
C VAL A 296 -16.31 -20.51 12.66
N PRO A 297 -16.17 -19.50 13.53
CA PRO A 297 -15.83 -19.73 14.93
C PRO A 297 -16.85 -20.68 15.58
N GLY A 298 -16.34 -21.82 16.09
CA GLY A 298 -17.15 -22.79 16.84
C GLY A 298 -17.70 -23.99 16.06
N THR A 299 -17.51 -24.07 14.74
CA THR A 299 -18.04 -25.21 13.95
C THR A 299 -16.96 -26.03 13.21
N GLY A 300 -15.74 -25.53 13.11
CA GLY A 300 -14.66 -26.19 12.33
C GLY A 300 -14.96 -26.28 10.82
N ALA A 301 -16.03 -25.69 10.33
CA ALA A 301 -16.40 -25.72 8.92
C ALA A 301 -15.78 -24.58 8.14
N LEU A 302 -15.16 -24.88 6.99
CA LEU A 302 -14.64 -23.93 6.03
C LEU A 302 -15.74 -23.59 5.03
N VAL A 303 -16.18 -22.32 4.97
CA VAL A 303 -17.18 -21.86 3.98
C VAL A 303 -16.52 -20.87 3.01
N PRO A 304 -16.92 -20.86 1.73
CA PRO A 304 -16.43 -19.89 0.76
C PRO A 304 -16.78 -18.45 1.18
N ALA A 305 -15.87 -17.51 0.96
CA ALA A 305 -16.15 -16.10 1.21
C ALA A 305 -17.32 -15.61 0.33
N PRO A 306 -18.26 -14.81 0.87
CA PRO A 306 -19.41 -14.34 0.10
C PRO A 306 -18.96 -13.44 -1.06
N GLY A 307 -19.37 -13.81 -2.29
CA GLY A 307 -19.08 -13.09 -3.54
C GLY A 307 -18.42 -13.91 -4.63
N GLN A 308 -18.12 -15.21 -4.43
CA GLN A 308 -17.73 -16.13 -5.47
C GLN A 308 -18.89 -17.07 -5.81
N GLU A 309 -19.56 -16.80 -6.92
CA GLU A 309 -20.40 -17.81 -7.57
C GLU A 309 -19.50 -18.94 -8.10
N LEU A 310 -19.73 -20.14 -7.62
CA LEU A 310 -19.14 -21.36 -8.16
C LEU A 310 -19.63 -21.50 -9.61
N ALA A 311 -18.72 -21.57 -10.56
CA ALA A 311 -19.03 -21.96 -11.92
C ALA A 311 -19.72 -23.35 -11.89
N PRO A 312 -20.83 -23.56 -12.61
CA PRO A 312 -21.52 -24.84 -12.61
C PRO A 312 -20.73 -25.85 -13.42
N GLY A 313 -20.25 -26.89 -12.73
CA GLY A 313 -19.74 -28.07 -13.41
C GLY A 313 -18.40 -28.61 -12.87
N THR A 314 -18.44 -29.28 -11.76
CA THR A 314 -17.66 -30.51 -11.51
C THR A 314 -18.29 -31.24 -10.30
N SER A 315 -19.29 -32.04 -10.60
CA SER A 315 -19.70 -33.11 -9.70
C SER A 315 -18.64 -34.22 -9.76
N SER A 316 -17.82 -34.33 -8.72
CA SER A 316 -16.95 -35.47 -8.51
C SER A 316 -17.71 -36.52 -7.72
N GLU A 317 -17.96 -37.64 -8.36
CA GLU A 317 -18.46 -38.87 -7.75
C GLU A 317 -17.55 -39.32 -6.59
N ALA A 318 -18.06 -39.26 -5.40
CA ALA A 318 -17.53 -39.99 -4.26
C ALA A 318 -18.08 -41.40 -4.33
N ARG A 319 -17.30 -42.35 -4.84
CA ARG A 319 -17.56 -43.78 -4.65
C ARG A 319 -17.11 -44.22 -3.26
N SER A 320 -18.05 -44.65 -2.50
CA SER A 320 -17.91 -45.46 -1.28
C SER A 320 -17.20 -46.79 -1.61
N ALA A 321 -16.16 -47.12 -0.87
CA ALA A 321 -15.66 -48.49 -0.79
C ALA A 321 -15.81 -48.97 0.66
N SER A 322 -16.73 -49.89 0.80
CA SER A 322 -17.00 -50.66 2.02
C SER A 322 -15.89 -51.67 2.29
N SER A 323 -15.68 -51.88 3.55
CA SER A 323 -14.92 -52.93 4.19
C SER A 323 -15.04 -54.35 3.60
N GLU A 324 -13.93 -55.06 3.48
CA GLU A 324 -13.91 -56.49 3.72
C GLU A 324 -12.54 -56.94 4.29
N THR A 325 -12.66 -57.57 5.44
CA THR A 325 -11.62 -58.24 6.21
C THR A 325 -11.46 -59.65 5.68
N VAL A 326 -10.26 -60.14 5.39
CA VAL A 326 -9.90 -61.58 5.60
C VAL A 326 -8.40 -61.76 5.87
N ALA A 327 -8.11 -62.56 6.86
CA ALA A 327 -6.83 -62.95 7.37
C ALA A 327 -6.13 -64.04 6.52
N ALA A 328 -4.84 -64.16 6.57
CA ALA A 328 -4.02 -65.30 7.00
C ALA A 328 -2.61 -65.30 6.38
N ARG A 329 -1.63 -65.49 7.24
CA ARG A 329 -0.24 -65.92 7.01
C ARG A 329 -0.21 -67.48 6.80
N PRO A 330 0.94 -68.21 6.60
CA PRO A 330 2.33 -67.79 6.33
C PRO A 330 3.03 -68.72 5.28
N ALA A 331 4.27 -68.47 4.95
CA ALA A 331 5.44 -69.40 4.94
C ALA A 331 6.53 -69.03 3.93
N GLU A 332 7.71 -68.79 4.39
CA GLU A 332 9.01 -68.98 3.73
C GLU A 332 9.28 -70.47 3.42
N PRO A 333 10.42 -70.94 2.83
CA PRO A 333 11.64 -70.26 2.41
C PRO A 333 12.28 -70.82 1.10
N SER A 334 13.50 -70.29 0.81
CA SER A 334 14.67 -71.07 0.30
C SER A 334 15.11 -70.84 -1.17
N GLU A 335 16.37 -70.36 -1.23
CA GLU A 335 17.50 -70.79 -2.06
C GLU A 335 17.42 -70.76 -3.61
N ARG A 336 18.19 -69.97 -4.23
CA ARG A 336 19.59 -70.07 -4.69
C ARG A 336 20.07 -68.82 -5.39
#